data_41165ef7f42a91d355d1c7e82bd44cae
#
_entry.id   41165ef7f42a91d355d1c7e82bd44cae
#
_cell.length_a   1.000
_cell.length_b   1.000
_cell.length_c   1.000
_cell.angle_alpha   90.00
_cell.angle_beta   90.00
_cell.angle_gamma   90.00
#
_symmetry.space_group_name_H-M   'P 1'
#
loop_
_entity.id
_entity.type
_entity.pdbx_description
1 polymer ?
#
loop_
_entity_poly.entity_id
_entity_poly.type
_entity_poly.pdbx_seq_one_letter_code
_entity_poly.pdbx_strand_id
1 'polypeptide(L)'
;MIIAGFGFRKNVQFESLQDVYQTLFKHHKLAVRDICGVATHVDKAQNQALQSLSQQLKLSIIAVSQNEIDLQNTQTHSELSLQHYNTGSLSEAAALAAAGENSYLLGHRMISKDGLATCALAKGEKS
;
A
#
# COMPACT_ATOMS: atom_id res chain seq x y z
N MET A 1 0.36 -14.82 -3.45
CA MET A 1 -0.29 -13.81 -2.60
C MET A 1 0.06 -12.41 -3.08
N ILE A 2 -0.93 -11.59 -3.33
CA ILE A 2 -0.74 -10.20 -3.74
C ILE A 2 -1.29 -9.29 -2.66
N ILE A 3 -0.50 -8.32 -2.23
CA ILE A 3 -0.85 -7.35 -1.20
C ILE A 3 -0.84 -5.96 -1.80
N ALA A 4 -1.85 -5.16 -1.48
CA ALA A 4 -1.90 -3.75 -1.87
C ALA A 4 -1.42 -2.91 -0.69
N GLY A 5 -0.29 -2.23 -0.86
CA GLY A 5 0.26 -1.33 0.15
C GLY A 5 -0.17 0.11 -0.10
N PHE A 6 -0.49 0.83 0.97
CA PHE A 6 -0.95 2.21 0.89
C PHE A 6 -0.09 3.15 1.71
N GLY A 7 0.17 4.32 1.15
CA GLY A 7 0.69 5.47 1.86
C GLY A 7 -0.24 6.64 1.60
N PHE A 8 -0.43 7.53 2.58
CA PHE A 8 -1.37 8.64 2.40
C PHE A 8 -1.12 9.74 3.43
N ARG A 9 -1.63 10.92 3.12
CA ARG A 9 -1.58 12.08 4.02
C ARG A 9 -2.75 12.07 4.98
N LYS A 10 -2.65 12.83 6.09
CA LYS A 10 -3.69 12.88 7.13
C LYS A 10 -5.06 13.28 6.60
N ASN A 11 -5.08 14.14 5.59
CA ASN A 11 -6.33 14.65 5.01
C ASN A 11 -6.86 13.79 3.85
N VAL A 12 -6.36 12.56 3.73
CA VAL A 12 -6.80 11.64 2.67
C VAL A 12 -8.31 11.40 2.75
N GLN A 13 -8.95 11.31 1.58
CA GLN A 13 -10.36 10.98 1.46
C GLN A 13 -10.50 9.54 0.97
N PHE A 14 -11.67 8.95 1.22
CA PHE A 14 -11.97 7.62 0.68
C PHE A 14 -11.78 7.60 -0.84
N GLU A 15 -12.22 8.65 -1.52
CA GLU A 15 -12.12 8.76 -2.99
C GLU A 15 -10.67 8.80 -3.46
N SER A 16 -9.75 9.34 -2.66
CA SER A 16 -8.32 9.33 -2.98
C SER A 16 -7.78 7.89 -3.04
N LEU A 17 -8.13 7.10 -2.04
CA LEU A 17 -7.72 5.69 -1.95
C LEU A 17 -8.39 4.87 -3.04
N GLN A 18 -9.68 5.11 -3.28
CA GLN A 18 -10.43 4.41 -4.32
C GLN A 18 -9.83 4.69 -5.71
N ASP A 19 -9.52 5.95 -6.00
CA ASP A 19 -8.92 6.35 -7.27
C ASP A 19 -7.63 5.58 -7.53
N VAL A 20 -6.72 5.56 -6.57
CA VAL A 20 -5.40 4.98 -6.79
C VAL A 20 -5.47 3.45 -6.89
N TYR A 21 -6.30 2.76 -6.09
CA TYR A 21 -6.37 1.32 -6.21
C TYR A 21 -7.08 0.88 -7.50
N GLN A 22 -8.11 1.60 -7.92
CA GLN A 22 -8.81 1.29 -9.18
C GLN A 22 -7.87 1.45 -10.38
N THR A 23 -7.09 2.52 -10.39
CA THR A 23 -6.11 2.76 -11.45
C THR A 23 -5.09 1.63 -11.51
N LEU A 24 -4.58 1.22 -10.34
CA LEU A 24 -3.56 0.19 -10.25
C LEU A 24 -4.11 -1.19 -10.67
N PHE A 25 -5.31 -1.53 -10.21
CA PHE A 25 -5.96 -2.80 -10.56
C PHE A 25 -6.22 -2.86 -12.06
N LYS A 26 -6.72 -1.78 -12.64
CA LYS A 26 -6.98 -1.72 -14.08
C LYS A 26 -5.69 -1.86 -14.88
N HIS A 27 -4.63 -1.19 -14.44
CA HIS A 27 -3.33 -1.25 -15.11
C HIS A 27 -2.79 -2.69 -15.15
N HIS A 28 -2.94 -3.44 -14.05
CA HIS A 28 -2.46 -4.81 -13.93
C HIS A 28 -3.51 -5.85 -14.29
N LYS A 29 -4.71 -5.44 -14.69
CA LYS A 29 -5.83 -6.33 -15.04
C LYS A 29 -6.19 -7.28 -13.89
N LEU A 30 -6.19 -6.74 -12.67
CA LEU A 30 -6.51 -7.50 -11.46
C LEU A 30 -7.93 -7.22 -11.00
N ALA A 31 -8.50 -8.20 -10.30
CA ALA A 31 -9.77 -8.05 -9.59
C ALA A 31 -9.50 -8.05 -8.09
N VAL A 32 -10.47 -7.58 -7.29
CA VAL A 32 -10.35 -7.57 -5.83
C VAL A 32 -10.04 -8.97 -5.29
N ARG A 33 -10.62 -10.01 -5.89
CA ARG A 33 -10.39 -11.41 -5.45
C ARG A 33 -8.93 -11.84 -5.57
N ASP A 34 -8.13 -11.15 -6.36
CA ASP A 34 -6.70 -11.46 -6.52
C ASP A 34 -5.85 -10.91 -5.40
N ILE A 35 -6.43 -10.03 -4.57
CA ILE A 35 -5.72 -9.32 -3.50
C ILE A 35 -6.02 -9.99 -2.17
N CYS A 36 -4.98 -10.24 -1.36
CA CYS A 36 -5.12 -10.94 -0.09
C CYS A 36 -5.26 -10.01 1.11
N GLY A 37 -4.88 -8.75 0.97
CA GLY A 37 -5.00 -7.79 2.04
C GLY A 37 -4.50 -6.42 1.64
N VAL A 38 -4.79 -5.43 2.48
CA VAL A 38 -4.29 -4.06 2.31
C VAL A 38 -3.32 -3.77 3.45
N ALA A 39 -2.17 -3.22 3.14
CA ALA A 39 -1.11 -3.00 4.11
C ALA A 39 -0.76 -1.52 4.21
N THR A 40 -0.40 -1.07 5.40
CA THR A 40 0.10 0.28 5.64
C THR A 40 0.92 0.28 6.93
N HIS A 41 1.61 1.38 7.19
CA HIS A 41 2.33 1.56 8.45
C HIS A 41 1.35 1.52 9.63
N VAL A 42 1.79 0.93 10.75
CA VAL A 42 0.96 0.74 11.93
C VAL A 42 0.29 2.05 12.39
N ASP A 43 0.98 3.18 12.28
CA ASP A 43 0.45 4.49 12.68
C ASP A 43 -0.71 4.97 11.81
N LYS A 44 -0.85 4.40 10.60
CA LYS A 44 -1.89 4.78 9.64
C LYS A 44 -3.04 3.78 9.57
N ALA A 45 -2.89 2.62 10.23
CA ALA A 45 -3.85 1.52 10.11
C ALA A 45 -5.26 1.86 10.62
N GLN A 46 -5.38 2.84 11.51
CA GLN A 46 -6.67 3.25 12.08
C GLN A 46 -7.34 4.39 11.31
N ASN A 47 -6.74 4.84 10.21
CA ASN A 47 -7.33 5.92 9.41
C ASN A 47 -8.73 5.54 8.92
N GLN A 48 -9.68 6.48 9.07
CA GLN A 48 -11.09 6.25 8.75
C GLN A 48 -11.31 5.92 7.27
N ALA A 49 -10.65 6.65 6.37
CA ALA A 49 -10.79 6.42 4.94
C ALA A 49 -10.27 5.03 4.55
N LEU A 50 -9.16 4.60 5.15
CA LEU A 50 -8.62 3.27 4.89
C LEU A 50 -9.53 2.18 5.45
N GLN A 51 -10.11 2.39 6.63
CA GLN A 51 -11.09 1.46 7.22
C GLN A 51 -12.29 1.29 6.29
N SER A 52 -12.79 2.39 5.73
CA SER A 52 -13.92 2.35 4.79
C SER A 52 -13.56 1.57 3.53
N LEU A 53 -12.35 1.76 3.01
CA LEU A 53 -11.89 1.03 1.84
C LEU A 53 -11.77 -0.47 2.13
N SER A 54 -11.20 -0.82 3.26
CA SER A 54 -11.04 -2.20 3.70
C SER A 54 -12.41 -2.90 3.79
N GLN A 55 -13.39 -2.23 4.37
CA GLN A 55 -14.75 -2.78 4.49
C GLN A 55 -15.39 -2.96 3.12
N GLN A 56 -15.25 -2.01 2.23
CA GLN A 56 -15.83 -2.10 0.88
C GLN A 56 -15.21 -3.25 0.09
N LEU A 57 -13.91 -3.43 0.19
CA LEU A 57 -13.19 -4.49 -0.52
C LEU A 57 -13.29 -5.84 0.20
N LYS A 58 -13.74 -5.86 1.44
CA LYS A 58 -13.78 -7.05 2.31
C LYS A 58 -12.41 -7.66 2.48
N LEU A 59 -11.40 -6.80 2.63
CA LEU A 59 -10.01 -7.20 2.86
C LEU A 59 -9.55 -6.71 4.23
N SER A 60 -8.72 -7.50 4.90
CA SER A 60 -8.15 -7.11 6.18
C SER A 60 -7.06 -6.07 6.00
N ILE A 61 -6.93 -5.18 6.98
CA ILE A 61 -5.81 -4.24 7.04
C ILE A 61 -4.66 -4.92 7.77
N ILE A 62 -3.49 -4.92 7.15
CA ILE A 62 -2.26 -5.44 7.72
C ILE A 62 -1.42 -4.26 8.19
N ALA A 63 -1.26 -4.13 9.50
CA ALA A 63 -0.46 -3.06 10.09
C ALA A 63 1.01 -3.50 10.10
N VAL A 64 1.87 -2.72 9.43
CA VAL A 64 3.29 -3.06 9.30
C VAL A 64 4.10 -2.16 10.22
N SER A 65 4.98 -2.77 11.02
CA SER A 65 5.82 -2.03 11.96
C SER A 65 6.93 -1.27 11.24
N GLN A 66 7.48 -0.26 11.92
CA GLN A 66 8.61 0.50 11.38
C GLN A 66 9.81 -0.41 11.11
N ASN A 67 10.06 -1.39 11.98
CA ASN A 67 11.16 -2.33 11.79
C ASN A 67 11.02 -3.11 10.49
N GLU A 68 9.81 -3.55 10.17
CA GLU A 68 9.55 -4.26 8.92
C GLU A 68 9.70 -3.35 7.71
N ILE A 69 9.27 -2.09 7.83
CA ILE A 69 9.43 -1.08 6.78
C ILE A 69 10.92 -0.86 6.48
N ASP A 70 11.74 -0.73 7.53
CA ASP A 70 13.18 -0.46 7.40
C ASP A 70 13.93 -1.54 6.62
N LEU A 71 13.40 -2.76 6.58
CA LEU A 71 14.05 -3.87 5.90
C LEU A 71 13.79 -3.89 4.39
N GLN A 72 12.91 -3.03 3.88
CA GLN A 72 12.47 -3.11 2.50
C GLN A 72 13.25 -2.21 1.56
N ASN A 73 13.49 -2.69 0.33
CA ASN A 73 14.06 -1.91 -0.76
C ASN A 73 12.94 -1.46 -1.68
N THR A 74 12.77 -0.14 -1.83
CA THR A 74 11.70 0.42 -2.63
C THR A 74 12.21 0.91 -3.98
N GLN A 75 11.32 0.92 -5.00
CA GLN A 75 11.67 1.35 -6.35
C GLN A 75 11.54 2.87 -6.51
N THR A 76 10.65 3.51 -5.75
CA THR A 76 10.44 4.94 -5.81
C THR A 76 10.82 5.61 -4.50
N HIS A 77 11.04 6.92 -4.53
CA HIS A 77 11.45 7.68 -3.37
C HIS A 77 10.62 8.94 -3.23
N SER A 78 10.23 9.23 -1.97
CA SER A 78 9.51 10.42 -1.61
C SER A 78 10.19 11.05 -0.39
N GLU A 79 10.42 12.36 -0.42
CA GLU A 79 11.01 13.05 0.73
C GLU A 79 10.15 12.91 1.98
N LEU A 80 8.82 12.97 1.82
CA LEU A 80 7.91 12.79 2.95
C LEU A 80 8.07 11.40 3.58
N SER A 81 8.15 10.35 2.77
CA SER A 81 8.36 8.99 3.28
C SER A 81 9.72 8.86 3.97
N LEU A 82 10.78 9.44 3.41
CA LEU A 82 12.10 9.42 4.02
C LEU A 82 12.11 10.14 5.35
N GLN A 83 11.47 11.32 5.45
CA GLN A 83 11.43 12.11 6.67
C GLN A 83 10.62 11.45 7.78
N HIS A 84 9.49 10.85 7.46
CA HIS A 84 8.56 10.33 8.47
C HIS A 84 8.70 8.83 8.74
N TYR A 85 9.13 8.05 7.74
CA TYR A 85 9.12 6.59 7.86
C TYR A 85 10.44 5.93 7.48
N ASN A 86 11.47 6.72 7.22
CA ASN A 86 12.81 6.24 6.88
C ASN A 86 12.78 5.26 5.69
N THR A 87 11.91 5.50 4.73
CA THR A 87 11.81 4.69 3.51
C THR A 87 11.52 5.58 2.32
N GLY A 88 11.98 5.19 1.15
CA GLY A 88 11.74 5.93 -0.08
C GLY A 88 10.29 5.90 -0.52
N SER A 89 9.55 4.85 -0.19
CA SER A 89 8.14 4.71 -0.55
C SER A 89 7.42 3.84 0.47
N LEU A 90 6.54 4.46 1.25
CA LEU A 90 5.80 3.75 2.29
C LEU A 90 4.87 2.69 1.69
N SER A 91 4.17 3.01 0.60
CA SER A 91 3.24 2.06 -0.03
C SER A 91 3.98 0.83 -0.53
N GLU A 92 5.13 1.00 -1.16
CA GLU A 92 5.94 -0.12 -1.65
C GLU A 92 6.50 -0.95 -0.50
N ALA A 93 7.05 -0.28 0.53
CA ALA A 93 7.61 -0.97 1.68
C ALA A 93 6.55 -1.76 2.44
N ALA A 94 5.37 -1.19 2.65
CA ALA A 94 4.27 -1.86 3.34
C ALA A 94 3.81 -3.09 2.56
N ALA A 95 3.67 -2.96 1.24
CA ALA A 95 3.26 -4.08 0.40
C ALA A 95 4.28 -5.23 0.46
N LEU A 96 5.56 -4.92 0.34
CA LEU A 96 6.62 -5.91 0.38
C LEU A 96 6.69 -6.62 1.75
N ALA A 97 6.63 -5.85 2.83
CA ALA A 97 6.69 -6.41 4.18
C ALA A 97 5.53 -7.35 4.45
N ALA A 98 4.32 -6.95 4.06
CA ALA A 98 3.12 -7.76 4.27
C ALA A 98 3.09 -9.00 3.38
N ALA A 99 3.66 -8.92 2.18
CA ALA A 99 3.73 -10.07 1.26
C ALA A 99 4.77 -11.11 1.69
N GLY A 100 5.70 -10.74 2.57
CA GLY A 100 6.64 -11.68 3.18
C GLY A 100 7.97 -11.80 2.49
N GLU A 101 8.75 -12.80 2.90
CA GLU A 101 10.08 -13.05 2.36
C GLU A 101 10.02 -13.35 0.87
N ASN A 102 11.03 -12.87 0.15
CA ASN A 102 11.17 -13.05 -1.29
C ASN A 102 10.04 -12.44 -2.10
N SER A 103 9.29 -11.51 -1.51
CA SER A 103 8.27 -10.77 -2.24
C SER A 103 8.92 -9.78 -3.20
N TYR A 104 8.16 -9.39 -4.21
CA TYR A 104 8.62 -8.43 -5.20
C TYR A 104 7.48 -7.53 -5.64
N LEU A 105 7.83 -6.33 -6.07
CA LEU A 105 6.84 -5.34 -6.52
C LEU A 105 6.34 -5.67 -7.92
N LEU A 106 5.04 -5.48 -8.13
CA LEU A 106 4.41 -5.55 -9.45
C LEU A 106 4.43 -4.13 -10.04
N GLY A 107 5.63 -3.65 -10.37
CA GLY A 107 5.82 -2.28 -10.83
C GLY A 107 5.98 -1.30 -9.69
N HIS A 108 6.11 -0.02 -10.03
CA HIS A 108 6.24 1.04 -9.03
C HIS A 108 4.87 1.47 -8.51
N ARG A 109 4.87 2.28 -7.44
CA ARG A 109 3.63 2.82 -6.86
C ARG A 109 2.90 3.73 -7.87
N MET A 110 1.60 3.82 -7.66
CA MET A 110 0.75 4.82 -8.33
C MET A 110 0.36 5.89 -7.31
N ILE A 111 0.11 7.10 -7.80
CA ILE A 111 -0.29 8.24 -6.97
C ILE A 111 -1.70 8.66 -7.40
N SER A 112 -2.58 8.94 -6.43
CA SER A 112 -3.93 9.42 -6.74
C SER A 112 -3.88 10.79 -7.44
N LYS A 113 -4.92 11.13 -8.16
CA LYS A 113 -5.00 12.40 -8.91
C LYS A 113 -4.84 13.61 -7.99
N ASP A 114 -5.39 13.52 -6.78
CA ASP A 114 -5.31 14.61 -5.80
C ASP A 114 -3.98 14.63 -5.04
N GLY A 115 -3.10 13.64 -5.26
CA GLY A 115 -1.79 13.57 -4.61
C GLY A 115 -1.82 13.16 -3.15
N LEU A 116 -2.98 12.76 -2.62
CA LEU A 116 -3.13 12.46 -1.19
C LEU A 116 -2.87 11.01 -0.84
N ALA A 117 -2.87 10.10 -1.81
CA ALA A 117 -2.68 8.68 -1.57
C ALA A 117 -1.77 8.03 -2.60
N THR A 118 -1.05 7.00 -2.17
CA THR A 118 -0.25 6.15 -3.04
C THR A 118 -0.63 4.70 -2.80
N CYS A 119 -0.48 3.87 -3.81
CA CYS A 119 -0.73 2.43 -3.70
C CYS A 119 0.30 1.67 -4.53
N ALA A 120 0.76 0.55 -4.00
CA ALA A 120 1.68 -0.33 -4.70
C ALA A 120 1.26 -1.78 -4.46
N LEU A 121 1.56 -2.65 -5.41
CA LEU A 121 1.27 -4.07 -5.30
C LEU A 121 2.56 -4.86 -5.15
N ALA A 122 2.56 -5.83 -4.24
CA ALA A 122 3.65 -6.77 -4.10
C ALA A 122 3.12 -8.20 -4.13
N LYS A 123 3.88 -9.08 -4.74
CA LYS A 123 3.54 -10.49 -4.80
C LYS A 123 4.52 -11.28 -3.96
N GLY A 124 3.99 -12.14 -3.08
CA GLY A 124 4.77 -13.04 -2.26
C GLY A 124 4.71 -14.45 -2.79
N GLU A 125 5.59 -15.31 -2.28
CA GLU A 125 5.65 -16.72 -2.68
C GLU A 125 4.47 -17.54 -2.17
N LYS A 126 3.91 -17.16 -1.03
CA LYS A 126 2.77 -17.88 -0.45
C LYS A 126 1.49 -17.50 -1.17
N SER A 127 0.73 -18.48 -1.51
CA SER A 127 -0.58 -18.30 -2.12
C SER A 127 -1.68 -18.22 -1.05
#